data_b6e258c4d322d20e7da910eed5424ff8
#
_entry.id   b6e258c4d322d20e7da910eed5424ff8
#
_cell.length_a   1.000
_cell.length_b   1.000
_cell.length_c   1.000
_cell.angle_alpha   90.00
_cell.angle_beta   90.00
_cell.angle_gamma   90.00
#
_symmetry.space_group_name_H-M   'P 1'
#
loop_
_entity.id
_entity.type
_entity.pdbx_description
1 polymer ?
#
loop_
_entity_poly.entity_id
_entity_poly.type
_entity_poly.pdbx_seq_one_letter_code
_entity_poly.pdbx_strand_id
1 'polypeptide(L)' 'MSRLAVTQIRSTIGTQQRHRGTLRALGLRRIGQTVEHDDSPQLQGMLRMVSWLVRVEKKDG' A
#
# COMPACT_ATOMS: atom_id res chain seq x y z
N MET A 1 0.79 -19.41 2.90
CA MET A 1 0.91 -18.02 3.36
C MET A 1 0.22 -17.10 2.38
N SER A 2 -0.49 -16.12 2.89
CA SER A 2 -1.25 -15.21 2.05
C SER A 2 -0.36 -14.07 1.56
N ARG A 3 -0.57 -13.67 0.31
CA ARG A 3 0.06 -12.49 -0.25
C ARG A 3 -1.00 -11.46 -0.56
N LEU A 4 -0.64 -10.21 -0.42
CA LEU A 4 -1.52 -9.10 -0.71
C LEU A 4 -0.94 -8.29 -1.88
N ALA A 5 -1.80 -7.97 -2.84
CA ALA A 5 -1.45 -7.05 -3.92
C ALA A 5 -1.98 -5.67 -3.56
N VAL A 6 -1.09 -4.70 -3.48
CA VAL A 6 -1.44 -3.34 -3.09
C VAL A 6 -1.24 -2.43 -4.29
N THR A 7 -2.29 -1.75 -4.69
CA THR A 7 -2.27 -0.85 -5.85
C THR A 7 -2.54 0.57 -5.38
N GLN A 8 -1.71 1.51 -5.78
CA GLN A 8 -1.95 2.91 -5.49
C GLN A 8 -3.05 3.45 -6.40
N ILE A 9 -4.15 3.91 -5.82
CA ILE A 9 -5.31 4.39 -6.58
C ILE A 9 -5.47 5.90 -6.54
N ARG A 10 -4.76 6.58 -5.65
CA ARG A 10 -4.85 8.04 -5.54
C ARG A 10 -3.46 8.67 -5.49
N SER A 11 -3.39 9.92 -5.96
CA SER A 11 -2.15 10.69 -5.93
C SER A 11 -1.76 11.02 -4.49
N THR A 12 -0.44 11.10 -4.25
CA THR A 12 0.08 11.57 -2.96
C THR A 12 0.15 13.09 -2.86
N ILE A 13 -0.22 13.80 -3.91
CA ILE A 13 -0.23 15.26 -3.90
C ILE A 13 -1.26 15.74 -2.87
N GLY A 14 -0.80 16.60 -1.95
CA GLY A 14 -1.64 17.11 -0.88
C GLY A 14 -1.73 16.21 0.35
N THR A 15 -1.11 15.02 0.34
CA THR A 15 -1.09 14.17 1.51
C THR A 15 0.03 14.58 2.47
N GLN A 16 -0.09 14.14 3.73
CA GLN A 16 0.96 14.38 4.70
C GLN A 16 2.20 13.57 4.33
N GLN A 17 3.35 14.13 4.70
CA GLN A 17 4.62 13.52 4.34
C GLN A 17 4.78 12.11 4.90
N ARG A 18 4.25 11.85 6.08
CA ARG A 18 4.31 10.50 6.67
C ARG A 18 3.57 9.47 5.83
N HIS A 19 2.48 9.86 5.17
CA HIS A 19 1.76 8.96 4.28
C HIS A 19 2.59 8.63 3.05
N ARG A 20 3.30 9.61 2.54
CA ARG A 20 4.25 9.38 1.43
C ARG A 20 5.34 8.41 1.84
N GLY A 21 5.86 8.56 3.06
CA GLY A 21 6.86 7.66 3.58
C GLY A 21 6.35 6.23 3.68
N THR A 22 5.11 6.06 4.14
CA THR A 22 4.49 4.74 4.22
C THR A 22 4.32 4.12 2.84
N LEU A 23 3.85 4.89 1.86
CA LEU A 23 3.71 4.39 0.49
C LEU A 23 5.07 4.00 -0.09
N ARG A 24 6.10 4.80 0.17
CA ARG A 24 7.45 4.50 -0.29
C ARG A 24 7.97 3.21 0.34
N ALA A 25 7.70 3.01 1.62
CA ALA A 25 8.08 1.78 2.30
C ALA A 25 7.37 0.56 1.73
N LEU A 26 6.15 0.74 1.21
CA LEU A 26 5.41 -0.31 0.51
C LEU A 26 5.93 -0.53 -0.92
N GLY A 27 6.71 0.40 -1.45
CA GLY A 27 7.23 0.32 -2.81
C GLY A 27 6.36 1.03 -3.83
N LEU A 28 5.38 1.81 -3.39
CA LEU A 28 4.47 2.53 -4.27
C LEU A 28 4.95 3.94 -4.50
N ARG A 29 5.06 4.35 -5.77
CA ARG A 29 5.56 5.67 -6.14
C ARG A 29 4.61 6.46 -7.01
N ARG A 30 3.64 5.80 -7.65
CA ARG A 30 2.71 6.47 -8.56
C ARG A 30 1.39 5.72 -8.62
N ILE A 31 0.37 6.43 -9.11
CA ILE A 31 -0.95 5.85 -9.31
C ILE A 31 -0.88 4.70 -10.32
N GLY A 32 -1.59 3.64 -10.02
CA GLY A 32 -1.65 2.46 -10.89
C GLY A 32 -0.56 1.44 -10.65
N GLN A 33 0.44 1.79 -9.84
CA GLN A 33 1.50 0.85 -9.52
C GLN A 33 0.99 -0.20 -8.52
N THR A 34 1.30 -1.46 -8.79
CA THR A 34 0.93 -2.57 -7.93
C THR A 34 2.17 -3.26 -7.40
N VAL A 35 2.19 -3.57 -6.11
CA VAL A 35 3.25 -4.34 -5.48
C VAL A 35 2.63 -5.47 -4.67
N GLU A 36 3.36 -6.56 -4.50
CA GLU A 36 2.93 -7.68 -3.69
C GLU A 36 3.76 -7.77 -2.42
N HIS A 37 3.09 -8.05 -1.32
CA HIS A 37 3.73 -8.22 -0.02
C HIS A 37 3.13 -9.42 0.69
N ASP A 38 3.93 -10.05 1.54
CA ASP A 38 3.43 -11.08 2.43
C ASP A 38 2.53 -10.44 3.49
N ASP A 39 1.41 -11.08 3.77
CA ASP A 39 0.50 -10.61 4.80
C ASP A 39 1.17 -10.73 6.17
N SER A 40 1.25 -9.62 6.89
CA SER A 40 1.84 -9.57 8.22
C SER A 40 1.18 -8.47 9.04
N PRO A 41 1.26 -8.55 10.38
CA PRO A 41 0.73 -7.47 11.23
C PRO A 41 1.36 -6.12 10.93
N GLN A 42 2.66 -6.09 10.62
CA GLN A 42 3.34 -4.86 10.26
C GLN A 42 2.78 -4.27 8.98
N LEU A 43 2.56 -5.10 7.97
CA LEU A 43 1.97 -4.66 6.72
C LEU A 43 0.56 -4.10 6.94
N GLN A 44 -0.24 -4.78 7.75
CA GLN A 44 -1.61 -4.34 8.04
C GLN A 44 -1.61 -2.96 8.68
N GLY A 45 -0.68 -2.69 9.59
CA GLY A 45 -0.55 -1.38 10.21
C GLY A 45 -0.24 -0.29 9.19
N MET A 46 0.66 -0.58 8.26
CA MET A 46 1.00 0.37 7.20
C MET A 46 -0.18 0.62 6.27
N LEU A 47 -0.90 -0.43 5.91
CA LEU A 47 -2.05 -0.31 5.02
C LEU A 47 -3.18 0.51 5.64
N ARG A 48 -3.37 0.41 6.96
CA ARG A 48 -4.38 1.21 7.65
C ARG A 48 -4.10 2.70 7.53
N MET A 49 -2.83 3.10 7.57
CA MET A 49 -2.45 4.50 7.47
C MET A 49 -2.77 5.10 6.11
N VAL A 50 -2.74 4.28 5.06
CA VAL A 50 -2.91 4.75 3.68
C VAL A 50 -4.07 4.05 2.97
N SER A 51 -5.03 3.50 3.72
CA SER A 51 -6.12 2.71 3.15
C SER A 51 -6.93 3.49 2.11
N TRP A 52 -7.03 4.80 2.26
CA TRP A 52 -7.78 5.66 1.32
C TRP A 52 -6.97 6.00 0.07
N LEU A 53 -5.69 5.62 0.04
CA LEU A 53 -4.79 5.88 -1.09
C LEU A 53 -4.53 4.63 -1.92
N VAL A 54 -4.86 3.45 -1.39
CA VAL A 54 -4.51 2.18 -2.02
C VAL A 54 -5.69 1.24 -2.04
N ARG A 55 -5.62 0.29 -2.97
CA ARG A 55 -6.54 -0.84 -3.03
C ARG A 55 -5.76 -2.10 -2.71
N VAL A 56 -6.31 -2.92 -1.83
CA VAL A 56 -5.66 -4.16 -1.42
C VAL A 56 -6.48 -5.34 -1.92
N GLU A 57 -5.82 -6.26 -2.59
CA GLU A 57 -6.43 -7.51 -3.04
C GLU A 57 -5.67 -8.67 -2.44
N LYS A 58 -6.39 -9.64 -1.93
CA LYS A 58 -5.79 -10.84 -1.40
C LYS A 58 -5.52 -11.82 -2.54
N LYS A 59 -4.29 -12.28 -2.64
CA LYS A 59 -3.90 -13.27 -3.62
C LYS A 59 -3.56 -14.56 -2.91
N ASP A 60 -4.28 -15.60 -3.25
CA ASP A 60 -3.97 -16.97 -2.80
C ASP A 60 -3.08 -17.59 -3.87
N GLY A 61 -1.84 -17.77 -3.49
CA GLY A 61 -0.87 -18.32 -4.42
C GLY A 61 -0.66 -19.79 -4.29
#